data_5c241454bc78b0376be7609bd1709b2f
#
_entry.id   5c241454bc78b0376be7609bd1709b2f
#
_cell.length_a   1.000
_cell.length_b   1.000
_cell.length_c   1.000
_cell.angle_alpha   90.00
_cell.angle_beta   90.00
_cell.angle_gamma   90.00
#
_symmetry.space_group_name_H-M   'P 1'
#
loop_
_entity.id
_entity.type
_entity.pdbx_description
1 polymer ?
#
loop_
_entity_poly.entity_id
_entity_poly.type
_entity_poly.pdbx_seq_one_letter_code
_entity_poly.pdbx_strand_id
1 'polypeptide(L)'
;MRKFNSHSIPIRLNLLFAIVILLFMAIIGRLLYMQVLNKDFYETKLASASQTRVTTSSARGQIYDAAGKPLVENTVKQVVSFTRNNKMTAAELKETAKKLLTYVNVTSPNLTDRQIADYYLADQDVYKKTVESLPSDKRLDSDGNRLSEATLYNNAVESIDASQLNYTDDQKKEIYLFSQLNAVENFATGTISTDALDDTQVALVASA
;
A
#
# COMPACT_ATOMS: atom_id res chain seq x y z
N MET A 1 -52.13 -26.96 -39.00
CA MET A 1 -50.90 -27.69 -38.71
C MET A 1 -49.76 -27.00 -39.44
N ARG A 2 -48.85 -26.26 -38.68
CA ARG A 2 -47.65 -25.64 -39.27
C ARG A 2 -46.66 -26.76 -39.56
N LYS A 3 -46.35 -26.99 -40.84
CA LYS A 3 -45.24 -27.88 -41.24
C LYS A 3 -43.93 -27.25 -40.79
N PHE A 4 -43.30 -27.82 -39.77
CA PHE A 4 -41.93 -27.49 -39.41
C PHE A 4 -41.01 -27.93 -40.54
N ASN A 5 -40.40 -26.97 -41.25
CA ASN A 5 -39.41 -27.27 -42.29
C ASN A 5 -38.17 -27.91 -41.59
N SER A 6 -38.04 -29.22 -41.67
CA SER A 6 -36.95 -29.98 -41.07
C SER A 6 -35.55 -29.61 -41.60
N HIS A 7 -35.47 -28.87 -42.72
CA HIS A 7 -34.18 -28.38 -43.28
C HIS A 7 -33.63 -27.14 -42.60
N SER A 8 -34.43 -26.40 -41.86
CA SER A 8 -33.95 -25.17 -41.20
C SER A 8 -33.30 -25.44 -39.84
N ILE A 9 -33.56 -26.58 -39.23
CA ILE A 9 -33.00 -26.97 -37.93
C ILE A 9 -31.51 -27.24 -38.03
N PRO A 10 -31.00 -28.07 -38.99
CA PRO A 10 -29.57 -28.36 -39.11
C PRO A 10 -28.74 -27.09 -39.46
N ILE A 11 -29.30 -26.18 -40.26
CA ILE A 11 -28.62 -24.93 -40.64
C ILE A 11 -28.46 -24.01 -39.40
N ARG A 12 -29.51 -23.86 -38.61
CA ARG A 12 -29.47 -23.06 -37.37
C ARG A 12 -28.51 -23.65 -36.31
N LEU A 13 -28.52 -24.98 -36.22
CA LEU A 13 -27.63 -25.67 -35.31
C LEU A 13 -26.16 -25.51 -35.73
N ASN A 14 -25.86 -25.67 -37.03
CA ASN A 14 -24.52 -25.47 -37.58
C ASN A 14 -24.05 -24.03 -37.44
N LEU A 15 -24.93 -23.04 -37.60
CA LEU A 15 -24.63 -21.63 -37.39
C LEU A 15 -24.25 -21.37 -35.90
N LEU A 16 -25.02 -21.93 -34.97
CA LEU A 16 -24.77 -21.81 -33.57
C LEU A 16 -23.42 -22.45 -33.20
N PHE A 17 -23.14 -23.64 -33.78
CA PHE A 17 -21.86 -24.33 -33.58
C PHE A 17 -20.68 -23.53 -34.13
N ALA A 18 -20.85 -22.89 -35.30
CA ALA A 18 -19.85 -22.01 -35.89
C ALA A 18 -19.53 -20.79 -35.00
N ILE A 19 -20.58 -20.18 -34.42
CA ILE A 19 -20.42 -19.05 -33.49
C ILE A 19 -19.64 -19.48 -32.23
N VAL A 20 -19.99 -20.63 -31.66
CA VAL A 20 -19.28 -21.16 -30.47
C VAL A 20 -17.81 -21.44 -30.78
N ILE A 21 -17.52 -22.08 -31.93
CA ILE A 21 -16.12 -22.31 -32.36
C ILE A 21 -15.36 -20.99 -32.53
N LEU A 22 -15.98 -19.98 -33.11
CA LEU A 22 -15.35 -18.67 -33.31
C LEU A 22 -15.04 -17.98 -31.97
N LEU A 23 -15.96 -18.07 -30.99
CA LEU A 23 -15.72 -17.57 -29.64
C LEU A 23 -14.56 -18.32 -28.95
N PHE A 24 -14.50 -19.64 -29.08
CA PHE A 24 -13.37 -20.45 -28.56
C PHE A 24 -12.05 -20.04 -29.21
N MET A 25 -12.01 -19.85 -30.52
CA MET A 25 -10.80 -19.37 -31.20
C MET A 25 -10.37 -17.98 -30.73
N ALA A 26 -11.31 -17.09 -30.47
CA ALA A 26 -11.01 -15.76 -29.93
C ALA A 26 -10.39 -15.84 -28.53
N ILE A 27 -10.91 -16.72 -27.66
CA ILE A 27 -10.38 -16.94 -26.31
C ILE A 27 -8.97 -17.56 -26.38
N ILE A 28 -8.77 -18.57 -27.19
CA ILE A 28 -7.47 -19.23 -27.39
C ILE A 28 -6.45 -18.24 -27.96
N GLY A 29 -6.84 -17.43 -28.95
CA GLY A 29 -6.00 -16.38 -29.52
C GLY A 29 -5.59 -15.35 -28.48
N ARG A 30 -6.49 -14.95 -27.59
CA ARG A 30 -6.18 -14.02 -26.50
C ARG A 30 -5.24 -14.64 -25.45
N LEU A 31 -5.44 -15.90 -25.14
CA LEU A 31 -4.54 -16.61 -24.20
C LEU A 31 -3.13 -16.76 -24.78
N LEU A 32 -3.01 -17.11 -26.06
CA LEU A 32 -1.72 -17.18 -26.76
C LEU A 32 -1.04 -15.80 -26.79
N TYR A 33 -1.80 -14.74 -27.07
CA TYR A 33 -1.27 -13.37 -27.03
C TYR A 33 -0.69 -13.01 -25.66
N MET A 34 -1.41 -13.34 -24.58
CA MET A 34 -0.95 -13.04 -23.22
C MET A 34 0.23 -13.92 -22.79
N GLN A 35 0.23 -15.20 -23.17
CA GLN A 35 1.23 -16.16 -22.71
C GLN A 35 2.51 -16.16 -23.55
N VAL A 36 2.43 -15.80 -24.82
CA VAL A 36 3.59 -15.86 -25.74
C VAL A 36 4.16 -14.47 -26.01
N LEU A 37 3.33 -13.50 -26.39
CA LEU A 37 3.78 -12.17 -26.80
C LEU A 37 4.03 -11.21 -25.63
N ASN A 38 3.29 -11.36 -24.54
CA ASN A 38 3.43 -10.52 -23.34
C ASN A 38 4.02 -11.27 -22.14
N LYS A 39 4.64 -12.42 -22.35
CA LYS A 39 5.21 -13.25 -21.30
C LYS A 39 6.16 -12.44 -20.41
N ASP A 40 7.10 -11.74 -21.00
CA ASP A 40 8.14 -10.97 -20.29
C ASP A 40 7.53 -9.88 -19.40
N PHE A 41 6.45 -9.24 -19.87
CA PHE A 41 5.74 -8.22 -19.08
C PHE A 41 5.09 -8.82 -17.83
N TYR A 42 4.43 -9.97 -17.97
CA TYR A 42 3.80 -10.65 -16.83
C TYR A 42 4.83 -11.29 -15.90
N GLU A 43 5.92 -11.85 -16.42
CA GLU A 43 7.00 -12.40 -15.60
C GLU A 43 7.70 -11.29 -14.81
N THR A 44 7.96 -10.13 -15.42
CA THR A 44 8.54 -8.97 -14.71
C THR A 44 7.61 -8.46 -13.61
N LYS A 45 6.31 -8.39 -13.88
CA LYS A 45 5.32 -8.02 -12.85
C LYS A 45 5.22 -9.06 -11.74
N LEU A 46 5.25 -10.35 -12.06
CA LEU A 46 5.22 -11.42 -11.08
C LEU A 46 6.51 -11.42 -10.23
N ALA A 47 7.67 -11.24 -10.86
CA ALA A 47 8.95 -11.14 -10.18
C ALA A 47 8.99 -9.93 -9.22
N SER A 48 8.51 -8.77 -9.66
CA SER A 48 8.43 -7.58 -8.81
C SER A 48 7.41 -7.72 -7.67
N ALA A 49 6.34 -8.50 -7.88
CA ALA A 49 5.32 -8.74 -6.85
C ALA A 49 5.71 -9.85 -5.86
N SER A 50 6.58 -10.80 -6.24
CA SER A 50 6.94 -11.95 -5.41
C SER A 50 8.36 -11.89 -4.82
N GLN A 51 9.20 -10.97 -5.27
CA GLN A 51 10.55 -10.79 -4.71
C GLN A 51 10.58 -9.66 -3.70
N THR A 52 10.46 -10.00 -2.42
CA THR A 52 10.83 -9.10 -1.34
C THR A 52 12.35 -9.11 -1.23
N ARG A 53 13.01 -8.06 -1.73
CA ARG A 53 14.46 -7.90 -1.58
C ARG A 53 14.76 -7.43 -0.16
N VAL A 54 15.08 -8.35 0.71
CA VAL A 54 15.61 -8.01 2.04
C VAL A 54 17.06 -7.59 1.86
N THR A 55 17.33 -6.29 1.93
CA THR A 55 18.70 -5.78 1.93
C THR A 55 19.19 -5.77 3.38
N THR A 56 20.00 -6.73 3.73
CA THR A 56 20.71 -6.72 5.03
C THR A 56 21.93 -5.81 4.87
N SER A 57 21.96 -4.71 5.64
CA SER A 57 23.14 -3.85 5.68
C SER A 57 24.32 -4.63 6.26
N SER A 58 25.42 -4.68 5.53
CA SER A 58 26.68 -5.20 6.05
C SER A 58 27.15 -4.35 7.22
N ALA A 59 27.66 -4.96 8.27
CA ALA A 59 28.27 -4.24 9.38
C ALA A 59 29.44 -3.38 8.85
N ARG A 60 29.54 -2.15 9.33
CA ARG A 60 30.66 -1.25 8.97
C ARG A 60 31.95 -1.80 9.56
N GLY A 61 33.07 -1.59 8.87
CA GLY A 61 34.39 -1.94 9.38
C GLY A 61 34.68 -1.16 10.68
N GLN A 62 35.35 -1.82 11.60
CA GLN A 62 35.85 -1.19 12.83
C GLN A 62 37.15 -0.46 12.55
N ILE A 63 37.41 0.66 13.24
CA ILE A 63 38.63 1.44 13.13
C ILE A 63 39.39 1.24 14.43
N TYR A 64 40.66 0.86 14.32
CA TYR A 64 41.53 0.63 15.45
C TYR A 64 42.69 1.65 15.47
N ASP A 65 43.19 1.93 16.66
CA ASP A 65 44.42 2.71 16.82
C ASP A 65 45.67 1.85 16.55
N ALA A 66 46.87 2.47 16.61
CA ALA A 66 48.12 1.76 16.39
C ALA A 66 48.43 0.70 17.48
N ALA A 67 47.75 0.75 18.61
CA ALA A 67 47.86 -0.23 19.70
C ALA A 67 46.78 -1.34 19.62
N GLY A 68 45.95 -1.33 18.58
CA GLY A 68 44.88 -2.31 18.39
C GLY A 68 43.60 -2.05 19.21
N LYS A 69 43.44 -0.86 19.80
CA LYS A 69 42.26 -0.48 20.56
C LYS A 69 41.20 0.08 19.59
N PRO A 70 39.94 -0.41 19.63
CA PRO A 70 38.89 0.11 18.74
C PRO A 70 38.58 1.57 19.06
N LEU A 71 38.64 2.42 18.03
CA LEU A 71 38.23 3.83 18.07
C LEU A 71 36.75 3.99 17.76
N VAL A 72 36.20 3.05 17.01
CA VAL A 72 34.78 3.00 16.64
C VAL A 72 34.29 1.57 16.70
N GLU A 73 33.23 1.35 17.45
CA GLU A 73 32.57 0.06 17.58
C GLU A 73 31.19 0.08 16.92
N ASN A 74 30.77 -1.07 16.39
CA ASN A 74 29.40 -1.25 15.88
C ASN A 74 28.48 -1.60 17.05
N THR A 75 27.48 -0.78 17.28
CA THR A 75 26.43 -1.11 18.23
C THR A 75 25.26 -1.76 17.47
N VAL A 76 24.90 -2.97 17.86
CA VAL A 76 23.70 -3.65 17.35
C VAL A 76 22.48 -3.02 18.01
N LYS A 77 21.57 -2.49 17.18
CA LYS A 77 20.26 -2.01 17.64
C LYS A 77 19.19 -2.92 17.07
N GLN A 78 18.30 -3.34 17.92
CA GLN A 78 17.09 -4.05 17.53
C GLN A 78 16.10 -3.03 16.96
N VAL A 79 15.46 -3.37 15.85
CA VAL A 79 14.51 -2.50 15.15
C VAL A 79 13.24 -3.28 14.80
N VAL A 80 12.12 -2.60 14.78
CA VAL A 80 10.87 -3.16 14.31
C VAL A 80 10.85 -3.11 12.80
N SER A 81 10.58 -4.24 12.15
CA SER A 81 10.35 -4.33 10.71
C SER A 81 8.88 -4.60 10.44
N PHE A 82 8.31 -3.88 9.49
CA PHE A 82 6.93 -4.05 9.06
C PHE A 82 6.89 -4.41 7.57
N THR A 83 6.17 -5.49 7.24
CA THR A 83 5.92 -5.89 5.85
C THR A 83 4.48 -5.57 5.49
N ARG A 84 4.30 -4.67 4.51
CA ARG A 84 2.96 -4.26 4.10
C ARG A 84 2.33 -5.25 3.13
N ASN A 85 1.12 -5.70 3.45
CA ASN A 85 0.29 -6.46 2.53
C ASN A 85 -0.42 -5.49 1.55
N ASN A 86 -0.63 -5.90 0.30
CA ASN A 86 -1.28 -5.08 -0.75
C ASN A 86 -2.75 -4.71 -0.46
N LYS A 87 -3.39 -5.41 0.46
CA LYS A 87 -4.80 -5.20 0.81
C LYS A 87 -4.98 -4.32 2.05
N MET A 88 -3.89 -3.90 2.70
CA MET A 88 -4.01 -3.07 3.91
C MET A 88 -4.53 -1.68 3.57
N THR A 89 -5.65 -1.36 4.16
CA THR A 89 -6.28 -0.03 4.10
C THR A 89 -5.60 0.95 5.07
N ALA A 90 -5.81 2.25 4.86
CA ALA A 90 -5.31 3.27 5.78
C ALA A 90 -5.88 3.11 7.20
N ALA A 91 -7.14 2.66 7.32
CA ALA A 91 -7.76 2.37 8.61
C ALA A 91 -7.07 1.20 9.35
N GLU A 92 -6.73 0.12 8.63
CA GLU A 92 -5.98 -1.00 9.22
C GLU A 92 -4.56 -0.62 9.61
N LEU A 93 -3.90 0.26 8.85
CA LEU A 93 -2.58 0.80 9.22
C LEU A 93 -2.65 1.65 10.48
N LYS A 94 -3.74 2.43 10.65
CA LYS A 94 -4.01 3.20 11.86
C LYS A 94 -4.20 2.30 13.09
N GLU A 95 -4.99 1.24 12.95
CA GLU A 95 -5.16 0.22 13.99
C GLU A 95 -3.82 -0.48 14.34
N THR A 96 -3.02 -0.78 13.33
CA THR A 96 -1.69 -1.38 13.50
C THR A 96 -0.75 -0.42 14.24
N ALA A 97 -0.74 0.87 13.89
CA ALA A 97 0.04 1.90 14.58
C ALA A 97 -0.35 2.00 16.06
N LYS A 98 -1.64 2.00 16.34
CA LYS A 98 -2.17 2.03 17.71
C LYS A 98 -1.77 0.80 18.51
N LYS A 99 -1.86 -0.39 17.94
CA LYS A 99 -1.38 -1.63 18.57
C LYS A 99 0.12 -1.58 18.80
N LEU A 100 0.88 -1.17 17.80
CA LEU A 100 2.34 -1.08 17.91
C LEU A 100 2.77 -0.15 19.05
N LEU A 101 2.07 0.95 19.27
CA LEU A 101 2.35 1.90 20.35
C LEU A 101 2.23 1.27 21.76
N THR A 102 1.51 0.15 21.91
CA THR A 102 1.46 -0.57 23.20
C THR A 102 2.72 -1.35 23.51
N TYR A 103 3.55 -1.62 22.49
CA TYR A 103 4.76 -2.44 22.63
C TYR A 103 6.04 -1.63 22.51
N VAL A 104 6.01 -0.50 21.80
CA VAL A 104 7.19 0.32 21.53
C VAL A 104 7.03 1.75 22.04
N ASN A 105 8.12 2.38 22.39
CA ASN A 105 8.16 3.80 22.72
C ASN A 105 8.66 4.61 21.53
N VAL A 106 8.11 5.82 21.41
CA VAL A 106 8.55 6.85 20.45
C VAL A 106 8.68 8.16 21.21
N THR A 107 9.87 8.71 21.22
CA THR A 107 10.12 10.00 21.88
C THR A 107 9.66 11.14 20.99
N SER A 108 8.80 11.99 21.53
CA SER A 108 8.31 13.28 20.98
C SER A 108 8.55 13.50 19.48
N PRO A 109 7.74 12.89 18.62
CA PRO A 109 7.95 12.96 17.17
C PRO A 109 7.67 14.36 16.64
N ASN A 110 8.52 14.82 15.73
CA ASN A 110 8.25 16.05 14.99
C ASN A 110 7.36 15.70 13.80
N LEU A 111 6.11 16.15 13.83
CA LEU A 111 5.11 15.85 12.79
C LEU A 111 5.03 16.99 11.79
N THR A 112 4.88 16.63 10.52
CA THR A 112 4.52 17.58 9.45
C THR A 112 3.01 17.68 9.32
N ASP A 113 2.52 18.82 8.80
CA ASP A 113 1.08 19.01 8.54
C ASP A 113 0.52 17.95 7.62
N ARG A 114 1.32 17.48 6.67
CA ARG A 114 0.95 16.38 5.77
C ARG A 114 0.70 15.07 6.53
N GLN A 115 1.54 14.70 7.47
CA GLN A 115 1.36 13.47 8.26
C GLN A 115 0.10 13.54 9.13
N ILE A 116 -0.19 14.70 9.67
CA ILE A 116 -1.41 14.96 10.44
C ILE A 116 -2.65 14.83 9.54
N ALA A 117 -2.62 15.44 8.36
CA ALA A 117 -3.72 15.37 7.41
C ALA A 117 -3.94 13.94 6.87
N ASP A 118 -2.86 13.22 6.52
CA ASP A 118 -2.95 11.83 6.07
C ASP A 118 -3.57 10.90 7.14
N TYR A 119 -3.21 11.11 8.42
CA TYR A 119 -3.80 10.36 9.53
C TYR A 119 -5.28 10.71 9.73
N TYR A 120 -5.65 11.98 9.61
CA TYR A 120 -7.04 12.44 9.72
C TYR A 120 -7.90 11.85 8.61
N LEU A 121 -7.41 11.82 7.38
CA LEU A 121 -8.09 11.27 6.21
C LEU A 121 -8.01 9.74 6.09
N ALA A 122 -7.30 9.05 6.99
CA ALA A 122 -7.25 7.58 7.03
C ALA A 122 -8.64 6.96 7.29
N ASP A 123 -9.53 7.68 7.95
CA ASP A 123 -10.93 7.31 8.11
C ASP A 123 -11.70 7.63 6.84
N GLN A 124 -12.32 6.59 6.24
CA GLN A 124 -13.02 6.73 4.96
C GLN A 124 -14.24 7.67 5.03
N ASP A 125 -14.93 7.72 6.15
CA ASP A 125 -16.11 8.60 6.30
C ASP A 125 -15.67 10.05 6.42
N VAL A 126 -14.55 10.30 7.12
CA VAL A 126 -13.93 11.62 7.20
C VAL A 126 -13.44 12.07 5.82
N TYR A 127 -12.75 11.18 5.09
CA TYR A 127 -12.28 11.47 3.74
C TYR A 127 -13.43 11.84 2.80
N LYS A 128 -14.51 11.04 2.77
CA LYS A 128 -15.68 11.32 1.93
C LYS A 128 -16.31 12.67 2.25
N LYS A 129 -16.54 12.97 3.53
CA LYS A 129 -17.09 14.26 3.97
C LYS A 129 -16.18 15.42 3.59
N THR A 130 -14.87 15.26 3.76
CA THR A 130 -13.90 16.29 3.36
C THR A 130 -13.94 16.54 1.86
N VAL A 131 -13.94 15.49 1.03
CA VAL A 131 -14.05 15.62 -0.43
C VAL A 131 -15.38 16.27 -0.83
N GLU A 132 -16.49 15.91 -0.20
CA GLU A 132 -17.80 16.53 -0.46
C GLU A 132 -17.86 18.00 -0.10
N SER A 133 -17.10 18.43 0.90
CA SER A 133 -17.00 19.83 1.33
C SER A 133 -16.08 20.69 0.46
N LEU A 134 -15.24 20.09 -0.41
CA LEU A 134 -14.37 20.82 -1.31
C LEU A 134 -15.17 21.67 -2.31
N PRO A 135 -14.67 22.83 -2.70
CA PRO A 135 -15.22 23.63 -3.80
C PRO A 135 -15.30 22.83 -5.11
N SER A 136 -16.22 23.20 -5.99
CA SER A 136 -16.47 22.46 -7.25
C SER A 136 -15.25 22.42 -8.16
N ASP A 137 -14.44 23.44 -8.20
CA ASP A 137 -13.18 23.54 -8.97
C ASP A 137 -12.10 22.58 -8.47
N LYS A 138 -12.17 22.16 -7.20
CA LYS A 138 -11.28 21.17 -6.59
C LYS A 138 -11.84 19.73 -6.63
N ARG A 139 -13.07 19.54 -7.12
CA ARG A 139 -13.71 18.22 -7.25
C ARG A 139 -13.92 17.82 -8.70
N LEU A 140 -14.16 18.79 -9.58
CA LEU A 140 -14.55 18.57 -10.98
C LEU A 140 -13.50 19.19 -11.90
N ASP A 141 -13.35 18.61 -13.08
CA ASP A 141 -12.57 19.19 -14.17
C ASP A 141 -13.38 20.25 -14.94
N SER A 142 -12.78 20.84 -15.98
CA SER A 142 -13.42 21.85 -16.84
C SER A 142 -14.67 21.34 -17.58
N ASP A 143 -14.77 20.02 -17.73
CA ASP A 143 -15.87 19.37 -18.43
C ASP A 143 -16.98 18.87 -17.48
N GLY A 144 -16.82 19.14 -16.17
CA GLY A 144 -17.75 18.76 -15.11
C GLY A 144 -17.63 17.31 -14.65
N ASN A 145 -16.58 16.58 -15.06
CA ASN A 145 -16.32 15.23 -14.58
C ASN A 145 -15.56 15.27 -13.26
N ARG A 146 -15.75 14.23 -12.45
CA ARG A 146 -15.02 14.08 -11.19
C ARG A 146 -13.51 13.91 -11.44
N LEU A 147 -12.70 14.66 -10.71
CA LEU A 147 -11.23 14.53 -10.73
C LEU A 147 -10.79 13.13 -10.30
N SER A 148 -9.54 12.77 -10.63
CA SER A 148 -8.97 11.49 -10.21
C SER A 148 -8.89 11.39 -8.68
N GLU A 149 -8.99 10.16 -8.13
CA GLU A 149 -8.91 9.93 -6.68
C GLU A 149 -7.60 10.48 -6.09
N ALA A 150 -6.48 10.40 -6.82
CA ALA A 150 -5.21 10.96 -6.37
C ALA A 150 -5.25 12.48 -6.27
N THR A 151 -5.89 13.16 -7.23
CA THR A 151 -6.06 14.62 -7.21
C THR A 151 -7.02 15.04 -6.09
N LEU A 152 -8.14 14.34 -5.95
CA LEU A 152 -9.10 14.58 -4.87
C LEU A 152 -8.48 14.40 -3.48
N TYR A 153 -7.66 13.38 -3.32
CA TYR A 153 -6.94 13.14 -2.07
C TYR A 153 -5.97 14.31 -1.75
N ASN A 154 -5.18 14.74 -2.72
CA ASN A 154 -4.27 15.88 -2.53
C ASN A 154 -5.02 17.17 -2.21
N ASN A 155 -6.12 17.45 -2.91
CA ASN A 155 -6.97 18.61 -2.64
C ASN A 155 -7.60 18.52 -1.24
N ALA A 156 -8.00 17.34 -0.81
CA ALA A 156 -8.52 17.12 0.54
C ALA A 156 -7.44 17.37 1.60
N VAL A 157 -6.21 16.88 1.39
CA VAL A 157 -5.08 17.13 2.29
C VAL A 157 -4.78 18.63 2.40
N GLU A 158 -4.74 19.35 1.27
CA GLU A 158 -4.51 20.80 1.25
C GLU A 158 -5.61 21.61 1.94
N SER A 159 -6.83 21.06 2.01
CA SER A 159 -7.96 21.74 2.66
C SER A 159 -7.94 21.64 4.19
N ILE A 160 -7.11 20.76 4.74
CA ILE A 160 -7.03 20.52 6.19
C ILE A 160 -6.02 21.47 6.81
N ASP A 161 -6.48 22.25 7.78
CA ASP A 161 -5.61 23.05 8.64
C ASP A 161 -5.17 22.18 9.84
N ALA A 162 -3.96 21.64 9.74
CA ALA A 162 -3.39 20.77 10.76
C ALA A 162 -3.25 21.47 12.14
N SER A 163 -3.15 22.79 12.17
CA SER A 163 -3.00 23.57 13.41
C SER A 163 -4.27 23.58 14.26
N GLN A 164 -5.43 23.36 13.64
CA GLN A 164 -6.73 23.26 14.34
C GLN A 164 -6.99 21.87 14.92
N LEU A 165 -6.22 20.87 14.51
CA LEU A 165 -6.33 19.52 14.99
C LEU A 165 -5.48 19.34 16.25
N ASN A 166 -6.13 19.46 17.41
CA ASN A 166 -5.45 19.30 18.70
C ASN A 166 -5.30 17.80 19.05
N TYR A 167 -4.13 17.23 18.82
CA TYR A 167 -3.79 15.87 19.20
C TYR A 167 -3.01 15.83 20.51
N THR A 168 -3.34 14.85 21.35
CA THR A 168 -2.56 14.53 22.56
C THR A 168 -1.18 13.97 22.19
N ASP A 169 -0.24 13.95 23.12
CA ASP A 169 1.11 13.45 22.86
C ASP A 169 1.11 11.96 22.44
N ASP A 170 0.23 11.16 23.00
CA ASP A 170 0.10 9.76 22.58
C ASP A 170 -0.49 9.63 21.16
N GLN A 171 -1.44 10.47 20.79
CA GLN A 171 -1.94 10.53 19.42
C GLN A 171 -0.87 11.02 18.44
N LYS A 172 0.01 11.94 18.83
CA LYS A 172 1.15 12.36 18.00
C LYS A 172 2.12 11.21 17.73
N LYS A 173 2.39 10.38 18.74
CA LYS A 173 3.18 9.15 18.56
C LYS A 173 2.49 8.15 17.61
N GLU A 174 1.18 8.00 17.75
CA GLU A 174 0.38 7.16 16.86
C GLU A 174 0.43 7.67 15.41
N ILE A 175 0.27 8.98 15.17
CA ILE A 175 0.39 9.61 13.85
C ILE A 175 1.77 9.35 13.26
N TYR A 176 2.81 9.48 14.05
CA TYR A 176 4.19 9.22 13.61
C TYR A 176 4.38 7.77 13.17
N LEU A 177 3.95 6.79 13.97
CA LEU A 177 4.00 5.39 13.59
C LEU A 177 3.15 5.10 12.36
N PHE A 178 1.93 5.63 12.30
CA PHE A 178 1.08 5.52 11.11
C PHE A 178 1.77 6.04 9.85
N SER A 179 2.41 7.20 9.93
CA SER A 179 3.10 7.78 8.77
C SER A 179 4.24 6.89 8.26
N GLN A 180 4.98 6.24 9.16
CA GLN A 180 6.03 5.30 8.79
C GLN A 180 5.48 4.01 8.19
N LEU A 181 4.42 3.45 8.77
CA LEU A 181 3.74 2.28 8.22
C LEU A 181 3.15 2.58 6.83
N ASN A 182 2.57 3.78 6.66
CA ASN A 182 1.99 4.19 5.39
C ASN A 182 3.03 4.49 4.30
N ALA A 183 4.24 4.87 4.68
CA ALA A 183 5.36 5.08 3.74
C ALA A 183 5.93 3.77 3.18
N VAL A 184 5.64 2.63 3.80
CA VAL A 184 6.08 1.32 3.29
C VAL A 184 5.24 0.96 2.06
N GLU A 185 5.90 0.69 0.95
CA GLU A 185 5.24 0.26 -0.29
C GLU A 185 4.58 -1.12 -0.13
N ASN A 186 3.57 -1.38 -0.93
CA ASN A 186 2.90 -2.68 -0.93
C ASN A 186 3.90 -3.80 -1.24
N PHE A 187 3.85 -4.88 -0.46
CA PHE A 187 4.76 -6.02 -0.48
C PHE A 187 6.22 -5.72 -0.10
N ALA A 188 6.54 -4.49 0.28
CA ALA A 188 7.84 -4.15 0.78
C ALA A 188 7.94 -4.33 2.30
N THR A 189 9.17 -4.49 2.78
CA THR A 189 9.49 -4.46 4.21
C THR A 189 10.22 -3.16 4.52
N GLY A 190 9.67 -2.39 5.43
CA GLY A 190 10.26 -1.16 5.94
C GLY A 190 10.67 -1.31 7.41
N THR A 191 11.69 -0.58 7.80
CA THR A 191 12.09 -0.45 9.20
C THR A 191 11.33 0.72 9.83
N ILE A 192 10.70 0.46 10.96
CA ILE A 192 9.96 1.46 11.73
C ILE A 192 10.93 2.06 12.77
N SER A 193 11.08 3.38 12.73
CA SER A 193 11.92 4.07 13.71
C SER A 193 11.18 4.18 15.05
N THR A 194 11.74 3.52 16.05
CA THR A 194 11.29 3.54 17.44
C THR A 194 12.46 3.90 18.32
N ASP A 195 12.21 4.15 19.60
CA ASP A 195 13.27 4.19 20.61
C ASP A 195 13.93 2.81 20.70
N ALA A 196 15.12 2.74 21.31
CA ALA A 196 15.81 1.47 21.48
C ALA A 196 14.90 0.50 22.24
N LEU A 197 14.71 -0.69 21.65
CA LEU A 197 13.90 -1.74 22.27
C LEU A 197 14.73 -2.48 23.33
N ASP A 198 14.09 -2.75 24.45
CA ASP A 198 14.61 -3.70 25.43
C ASP A 198 14.23 -5.15 25.09
N ASP A 199 14.86 -6.12 25.73
CA ASP A 199 14.62 -7.54 25.44
C ASP A 199 13.17 -7.96 25.72
N THR A 200 12.50 -7.29 26.67
CA THR A 200 11.09 -7.55 27.00
C THR A 200 10.18 -7.05 25.88
N GLN A 201 10.44 -5.86 25.37
CA GLN A 201 9.69 -5.29 24.25
C GLN A 201 9.85 -6.12 22.97
N VAL A 202 11.08 -6.61 22.73
CA VAL A 202 11.36 -7.51 21.60
C VAL A 202 10.54 -8.79 21.69
N ALA A 203 10.49 -9.42 22.86
CA ALA A 203 9.70 -10.63 23.07
C ALA A 203 8.19 -10.37 22.86
N LEU A 204 7.69 -9.22 23.33
CA LEU A 204 6.30 -8.83 23.16
C LEU A 204 5.94 -8.58 21.68
N VAL A 205 6.77 -7.84 20.95
CA VAL A 205 6.55 -7.58 19.52
C VAL A 205 6.62 -8.87 18.70
N ALA A 206 7.51 -9.80 19.06
CA ALA A 206 7.63 -11.09 18.37
C ALA A 206 6.44 -12.04 18.63
N SER A 207 5.67 -11.80 19.68
CA SER A 207 4.50 -12.61 20.07
C SER A 207 3.16 -12.02 19.62
N ALA A 208 3.14 -10.80 19.09
CA ALA A 208 1.92 -10.05 18.71
C ALA A 208 1.54 -10.24 17.25
#